data_e54934cbdc92c82945231093f6f30e06
#
_entry.id   e54934cbdc92c82945231093f6f30e06
#
_cell.length_a   1.000
_cell.length_b   1.000
_cell.length_c   1.000
_cell.angle_alpha   90.00
_cell.angle_beta   90.00
_cell.angle_gamma   90.00
#
_symmetry.space_group_name_H-M   'P 1'
#
loop_
_entity.id
_entity.type
_entity.pdbx_description
1 polymer ?
#
loop_
_entity_poly.entity_id
_entity_poly.type
_entity_poly.pdbx_seq_one_letter_code
_entity_poly.pdbx_strand_id
1 'polypeptide(L)' 'MPKLKLSPSDQREKNISDVLRCGMIRMGWSNQHLADLLGMNPGNLSKIINHPMSVKYETLCIVASKLGLKELPTV' A
#
# COMPACT_ATOMS: atom_id res chain seq x y z
N MET A 1 -29.38 3.74 9.35
CA MET A 1 -28.47 4.10 8.28
C MET A 1 -27.84 2.86 7.66
N PRO A 2 -27.95 2.72 6.36
CA PRO A 2 -27.38 1.55 5.73
C PRO A 2 -25.85 1.62 5.81
N LYS A 3 -25.26 0.52 6.16
CA LYS A 3 -23.83 0.40 6.13
C LYS A 3 -23.39 0.18 4.71
N LEU A 4 -22.37 0.90 4.29
CA LEU A 4 -21.75 0.66 3.02
C LEU A 4 -21.02 -0.66 3.11
N LYS A 5 -21.45 -1.61 2.30
CA LYS A 5 -20.73 -2.85 2.17
C LYS A 5 -19.69 -2.67 1.08
N LEU A 6 -18.44 -2.83 1.44
CA LEU A 6 -17.39 -2.81 0.45
C LEU A 6 -17.48 -4.07 -0.38
N SER A 7 -17.26 -3.92 -1.70
CA SER A 7 -17.15 -5.09 -2.55
C SER A 7 -15.92 -5.89 -2.14
N PRO A 8 -15.83 -7.18 -2.52
CA PRO A 8 -14.61 -7.96 -2.22
C PRO A 8 -13.34 -7.29 -2.72
N SER A 9 -13.42 -6.62 -3.87
CA SER A 9 -12.25 -5.90 -4.41
C SER A 9 -11.88 -4.71 -3.55
N ASP A 10 -12.87 -3.94 -3.10
CA ASP A 10 -12.63 -2.78 -2.23
C ASP A 10 -12.06 -3.22 -0.89
N GLN A 11 -12.56 -4.33 -0.36
CA GLN A 11 -12.07 -4.88 0.89
C GLN A 11 -10.60 -5.27 0.76
N ARG A 12 -10.25 -5.92 -0.34
CA ARG A 12 -8.87 -6.35 -0.60
C ARG A 12 -7.95 -5.15 -0.73
N GLU A 13 -8.41 -4.13 -1.47
CA GLU A 13 -7.63 -2.91 -1.64
C GLU A 13 -7.38 -2.23 -0.30
N LYS A 14 -8.41 -2.14 0.52
CA LYS A 14 -8.29 -1.54 1.84
C LYS A 14 -7.30 -2.32 2.71
N ASN A 15 -7.37 -3.64 2.67
CA ASN A 15 -6.47 -4.48 3.46
C ASN A 15 -5.02 -4.26 3.07
N ILE A 16 -4.73 -4.23 1.77
CA ILE A 16 -3.38 -4.00 1.29
C ILE A 16 -2.92 -2.60 1.67
N SER A 17 -3.79 -1.60 1.47
CA SER A 17 -3.48 -0.23 1.82
C SER A 17 -3.13 -0.09 3.30
N ASP A 18 -3.92 -0.71 4.17
CA ASP A 18 -3.68 -0.68 5.61
C ASP A 18 -2.35 -1.32 5.98
N VAL A 19 -2.02 -2.46 5.36
CA VAL A 19 -0.76 -3.15 5.60
C VAL A 19 0.42 -2.26 5.21
N LEU A 20 0.33 -1.60 4.06
CA LEU A 20 1.39 -0.71 3.61
C LEU A 20 1.57 0.47 4.55
N ARG A 21 0.46 1.09 4.97
CA ARG A 21 0.53 2.21 5.91
C ARG A 21 1.09 1.80 7.25
N CYS A 22 0.67 0.66 7.76
CA CYS A 22 1.19 0.15 9.03
C CYS A 22 2.68 -0.12 8.93
N GLY A 23 3.13 -0.66 7.79
CA GLY A 23 4.56 -0.87 7.56
C GLY A 23 5.34 0.42 7.62
N MET A 24 4.81 1.49 7.00
CA MET A 24 5.47 2.80 7.04
C MET A 24 5.54 3.35 8.46
N ILE A 25 4.46 3.24 9.21
CA ILE A 25 4.41 3.69 10.58
C ILE A 25 5.41 2.92 11.43
N ARG A 26 5.48 1.62 11.25
CA ARG A 26 6.40 0.77 12.00
C ARG A 26 7.85 1.14 11.73
N MET A 27 8.16 1.48 10.48
CA MET A 27 9.51 1.88 10.10
C MET A 27 9.80 3.35 10.43
N GLY A 28 8.76 4.12 10.74
CA GLY A 28 8.90 5.54 11.01
C GLY A 28 9.18 6.35 9.76
N TRP A 29 8.72 5.90 8.60
CA TRP A 29 8.97 6.56 7.32
C TRP A 29 7.77 7.37 6.87
N SER A 30 8.06 8.54 6.29
CA SER A 30 7.04 9.33 5.61
C SER A 30 6.92 8.87 4.15
N ASN A 31 5.85 9.33 3.48
CA ASN A 31 5.69 9.05 2.05
C ASN A 31 6.90 9.50 1.25
N GLN A 32 7.40 10.69 1.56
CA GLN A 32 8.55 11.23 0.82
C GLN A 32 9.79 10.37 1.03
N HIS A 33 10.02 9.95 2.26
CA HIS A 33 11.18 9.13 2.58
C HIS A 33 11.13 7.80 1.82
N LEU A 34 9.98 7.13 1.86
CA LEU A 34 9.84 5.86 1.16
C LEU A 34 9.92 6.05 -0.35
N ALA A 35 9.34 7.13 -0.87
CA ALA A 35 9.42 7.42 -2.30
C ALA A 35 10.87 7.64 -2.73
N ASP A 36 11.65 8.35 -1.92
CA ASP A 36 13.07 8.56 -2.19
C ASP A 36 13.83 7.22 -2.21
N LEU A 37 13.53 6.35 -1.28
CA LEU A 37 14.16 5.02 -1.24
C LEU A 37 13.82 4.19 -2.47
N LEU A 38 12.62 4.37 -3.00
CA LEU A 38 12.16 3.63 -4.17
C LEU A 38 12.50 4.32 -5.47
N GLY A 39 13.02 5.54 -5.40
CA GLY A 39 13.35 6.31 -6.59
C GLY A 39 12.12 6.78 -7.36
N MET A 40 11.02 7.04 -6.67
CA MET A 40 9.79 7.48 -7.31
C MET A 40 9.26 8.76 -6.71
N ASN A 41 8.30 9.35 -7.39
CA ASN A 41 7.64 10.57 -6.95
C ASN A 41 6.71 10.26 -5.75
N PRO A 42 6.71 11.09 -4.69
CA PRO A 42 5.81 10.87 -3.56
C PRO A 42 4.32 10.81 -3.96
N GLY A 43 3.93 11.56 -4.99
CA GLY A 43 2.56 11.49 -5.49
C GLY A 43 2.22 10.12 -6.06
N ASN A 44 3.16 9.50 -6.77
CA ASN A 44 2.96 8.15 -7.29
C ASN A 44 2.87 7.14 -6.16
N LEU A 45 3.73 7.29 -5.16
CA LEU A 45 3.69 6.39 -4.01
C LEU A 45 2.35 6.51 -3.27
N SER A 46 1.86 7.73 -3.13
CA SER A 46 0.57 7.95 -2.49
C SER A 46 -0.56 7.23 -3.24
N LYS A 47 -0.52 7.26 -4.57
CA LYS A 47 -1.49 6.53 -5.38
C LYS A 47 -1.38 5.02 -5.17
N ILE A 48 -0.16 4.52 -5.08
CA ILE A 48 0.07 3.09 -4.86
C ILE A 48 -0.52 2.68 -3.50
N ILE A 49 -0.28 3.48 -2.47
CA ILE A 49 -0.76 3.16 -1.13
C ILE A 49 -2.27 3.25 -1.05
N ASN A 50 -2.87 4.27 -1.66
CA ASN A 50 -4.31 4.48 -1.59
C ASN A 50 -5.09 3.57 -2.54
N HIS A 51 -4.49 3.21 -3.67
CA HIS A 51 -5.15 2.39 -4.69
C HIS A 51 -4.22 1.27 -5.16
N PRO A 52 -3.86 0.36 -4.25
CA PRO A 52 -2.89 -0.69 -4.59
C PRO A 52 -3.39 -1.64 -5.69
N MET A 53 -4.71 -1.77 -5.86
CA MET A 53 -5.24 -2.66 -6.87
C MET A 53 -5.12 -2.09 -8.28
N SER A 54 -4.82 -0.79 -8.41
CA SER A 54 -4.65 -0.15 -9.70
C SER A 54 -3.23 -0.21 -10.22
N VAL A 55 -2.31 -0.78 -9.44
CA VAL A 55 -0.91 -0.91 -9.84
C VAL A 55 -0.57 -2.37 -10.03
N LYS A 56 0.55 -2.61 -10.71
CA LYS A 56 1.01 -3.97 -10.96
C LYS A 56 1.43 -4.62 -9.66
N TYR A 57 1.20 -5.92 -9.57
CA TYR A 57 1.59 -6.68 -8.39
C TYR A 57 3.08 -6.56 -8.11
N GLU A 58 3.89 -6.53 -9.17
CA GLU A 58 5.33 -6.37 -9.01
C GLU A 58 5.69 -5.09 -8.28
N THR A 59 5.00 -4.00 -8.59
CA THR A 59 5.22 -2.72 -7.91
C THR A 59 4.87 -2.83 -6.44
N LEU A 60 3.76 -3.49 -6.13
CA LEU A 60 3.38 -3.71 -4.74
C LEU A 60 4.41 -4.54 -4.00
N CYS A 61 4.96 -5.56 -4.66
CA CYS A 61 5.99 -6.39 -4.06
C CYS A 61 7.25 -5.60 -3.73
N ILE A 62 7.64 -4.68 -4.62
CA ILE A 62 8.80 -3.83 -4.39
C ILE A 62 8.58 -2.94 -3.16
N VAL A 63 7.41 -2.30 -3.09
CA VAL A 63 7.08 -1.44 -1.96
C VAL A 63 7.05 -2.26 -0.65
N ALA A 64 6.39 -3.40 -0.68
CA ALA A 64 6.30 -4.27 0.49
C ALA A 64 7.67 -4.76 0.95
N SER A 65 8.54 -5.07 0.00
CA SER A 65 9.90 -5.52 0.30
C SER A 65 10.68 -4.44 1.04
N LYS A 66 10.54 -3.19 0.61
CA LYS A 66 11.20 -2.07 1.29
C LYS A 66 10.69 -1.88 2.70
N LEU A 67 9.42 -2.19 2.93
CA LEU A 67 8.81 -2.08 4.25
C LEU A 67 9.07 -3.31 5.13
N GLY A 68 9.79 -4.30 4.61
CA GLY A 68 10.08 -5.51 5.35
C GLY A 68 8.91 -6.46 5.47
N LEU A 69 7.90 -6.29 4.64
CA LEU A 69 6.74 -7.16 4.63
C LEU A 69 7.05 -8.42 3.82
N LYS A 70 6.73 -9.57 4.38
CA LYS A 70 6.99 -10.84 3.68
C LYS A 70 5.90 -11.18 2.69
N GLU A 71 4.66 -10.84 3.02
CA GLU A 71 3.52 -11.17 2.19
C GLU A 71 2.52 -10.03 2.24
N LEU A 72 1.80 -9.87 1.13
CA LEU A 72 0.66 -8.97 1.07
C LEU A 72 -0.61 -9.79 1.29
N PRO A 73 -1.65 -9.20 1.91
CA PRO A 73 -2.90 -9.91 2.05
C PRO A 73 -3.51 -10.17 0.67
N THR A 74 -3.77 -11.46 0.42
CA THR A 74 -4.42 -11.88 -0.81
C THR A 74 -5.76 -12.37 -0.45
N VAL A 75 -6.68 -11.77 -0.28
CA VAL A 75 -7.90 -12.32 0.18
C VAL A 75 -8.78 -12.97 -0.37
#